data_b3b0da3bf81ababb0a612a8a22778681
#
_entry.id   b3b0da3bf81ababb0a612a8a22778681
#
_cell.length_a   1.000
_cell.length_b   1.000
_cell.length_c   1.000
_cell.angle_alpha   90.00
_cell.angle_beta   90.00
_cell.angle_gamma   90.00
#
_symmetry.space_group_name_H-M   'P 1'
#
loop_
_entity.id
_entity.type
_entity.pdbx_description
1 polymer ?
#
loop_
_entity_poly.entity_id
_entity_poly.type
_entity_poly.pdbx_seq_one_letter_code
_entity_poly.pdbx_strand_id
1 'polypeptide(L)'
;AQGLLAGLNAARHALGREELVLARHTSYLGTLVDDLVTKGVMDPYRMMTSRSEYRLSLRQDNADERLTPIGREYGLVDDDRWALFCRDREVKQAELHRLETTSIKLADLRAAAPEGAELGEIGGSAIELMRRPYISYDLIAKVIGRGEGVTPAMAQRIETEIRYAGYIAREERIIRDIQRHENVKIPDDFDYAPIETMTLESREKLTKIRPRTLAQA
;
A
#
# COMPACT_ATOMS: atom_id res chain seq x y z
N ALA A 1 -17.20 -3.78 -8.11
CA ALA A 1 -16.29 -4.15 -7.01
C ALA A 1 -17.00 -5.06 -6.00
N GLN A 2 -18.08 -4.62 -5.31
CA GLN A 2 -18.83 -5.43 -4.33
C GLN A 2 -19.31 -6.77 -4.91
N GLY A 3 -19.94 -6.76 -6.10
CA GLY A 3 -20.42 -7.97 -6.75
C GLY A 3 -19.34 -8.99 -7.08
N LEU A 4 -18.10 -8.54 -7.36
CA LEU A 4 -16.97 -9.45 -7.57
C LEU A 4 -16.65 -10.21 -6.28
N LEU A 5 -16.52 -9.50 -5.15
CA LEU A 5 -16.20 -10.13 -3.86
C LEU A 5 -17.37 -11.02 -3.38
N ALA A 6 -18.60 -10.54 -3.52
CA ALA A 6 -19.79 -11.33 -3.16
C ALA A 6 -19.91 -12.61 -4.00
N GLY A 7 -19.70 -12.53 -5.33
CA GLY A 7 -19.73 -13.70 -6.22
C GLY A 7 -18.61 -14.68 -5.93
N LEU A 8 -17.40 -14.20 -5.68
CA LEU A 8 -16.26 -15.03 -5.28
C LEU A 8 -16.57 -15.78 -3.97
N ASN A 9 -17.03 -15.05 -2.95
CA ASN A 9 -17.30 -15.65 -1.65
C ASN A 9 -18.49 -16.60 -1.69
N ALA A 10 -19.55 -16.29 -2.46
CA ALA A 10 -20.65 -17.22 -2.69
C ALA A 10 -20.19 -18.53 -3.34
N ALA A 11 -19.34 -18.47 -4.35
CA ALA A 11 -18.77 -19.66 -4.98
C ALA A 11 -17.88 -20.46 -4.02
N ARG A 12 -17.03 -19.79 -3.24
CA ARG A 12 -16.17 -20.44 -2.24
C ARG A 12 -16.98 -21.10 -1.13
N HIS A 13 -18.01 -20.42 -0.64
CA HIS A 13 -18.95 -20.97 0.35
C HIS A 13 -19.63 -22.25 -0.16
N ALA A 14 -20.14 -22.22 -1.40
CA ALA A 14 -20.75 -23.39 -2.04
C ALA A 14 -19.77 -24.57 -2.20
N LEU A 15 -18.47 -24.29 -2.31
CA LEU A 15 -17.40 -25.29 -2.41
C LEU A 15 -16.80 -25.71 -1.05
N GLY A 16 -17.33 -25.20 0.07
CA GLY A 16 -16.79 -25.45 1.41
C GLY A 16 -15.37 -24.90 1.63
N ARG A 17 -15.00 -23.83 0.93
CA ARG A 17 -13.68 -23.16 1.01
C ARG A 17 -13.80 -21.88 1.83
N GLU A 18 -12.68 -21.46 2.42
CA GLU A 18 -12.59 -20.17 3.13
C GLU A 18 -12.93 -18.99 2.22
N GLU A 19 -13.70 -18.05 2.75
CA GLU A 19 -14.07 -16.81 2.08
C GLU A 19 -12.88 -15.84 2.04
N LEU A 20 -12.85 -14.97 1.02
CA LEU A 20 -11.86 -13.89 0.94
C LEU A 20 -12.35 -12.69 1.75
N VAL A 21 -11.60 -12.34 2.78
CA VAL A 21 -11.76 -11.09 3.52
C VAL A 21 -10.58 -10.17 3.21
N LEU A 22 -10.87 -9.04 2.57
CA LEU A 22 -9.86 -8.02 2.27
C LEU A 22 -9.83 -7.00 3.41
N ALA A 23 -8.69 -6.89 4.06
CA ALA A 23 -8.49 -5.89 5.11
C ALA A 23 -8.44 -4.46 4.53
N ARG A 24 -8.72 -3.45 5.37
CA ARG A 24 -8.71 -2.03 5.01
C ARG A 24 -7.38 -1.57 4.41
N HIS A 25 -6.26 -2.06 4.93
CA HIS A 25 -4.91 -1.75 4.44
C HIS A 25 -4.52 -2.50 3.15
N THR A 26 -5.30 -3.48 2.73
CA THR A 26 -5.01 -4.27 1.52
C THR A 26 -5.56 -3.60 0.27
N SER A 27 -6.75 -3.02 0.36
CA SER A 27 -7.41 -2.42 -0.82
C SER A 27 -8.52 -1.45 -0.44
N TYR A 28 -8.86 -0.55 -1.37
CA TYR A 28 -10.07 0.25 -1.27
C TYR A 28 -11.36 -0.58 -1.24
N LEU A 29 -11.34 -1.79 -1.81
CA LEU A 29 -12.47 -2.71 -1.71
C LEU A 29 -12.62 -3.23 -0.27
N GLY A 30 -11.49 -3.51 0.41
CA GLY A 30 -11.49 -3.84 1.83
C GLY A 30 -12.04 -2.70 2.68
N THR A 31 -11.57 -1.47 2.47
CA THR A 31 -12.10 -0.26 3.13
C THR A 31 -13.61 -0.10 2.91
N LEU A 32 -14.08 -0.29 1.66
CA LEU A 32 -15.50 -0.19 1.30
C LEU A 32 -16.35 -1.20 2.07
N VAL A 33 -15.94 -2.47 2.05
CA VAL A 33 -16.71 -3.55 2.68
C VAL A 33 -16.72 -3.38 4.20
N ASP A 34 -15.56 -3.06 4.78
CA ASP A 34 -15.45 -2.83 6.22
C ASP A 34 -16.34 -1.65 6.68
N ASP A 35 -16.32 -0.51 5.98
CA ASP A 35 -17.21 0.62 6.31
C ASP A 35 -18.69 0.23 6.23
N LEU A 36 -19.09 -0.58 5.23
CA LEU A 36 -20.48 -1.00 5.07
C LEU A 36 -20.95 -1.94 6.19
N VAL A 37 -20.09 -2.86 6.62
CA VAL A 37 -20.48 -3.88 7.62
C VAL A 37 -20.31 -3.40 9.06
N THR A 38 -19.37 -2.47 9.31
CA THR A 38 -19.07 -2.00 10.68
C THR A 38 -19.78 -0.70 11.03
N LYS A 39 -19.82 0.27 10.13
CA LYS A 39 -20.39 1.60 10.37
C LYS A 39 -21.82 1.73 9.84
N GLY A 40 -22.15 0.94 8.81
CA GLY A 40 -23.37 1.12 8.04
C GLY A 40 -23.40 2.44 7.27
N VAL A 41 -24.39 2.62 6.43
CA VAL A 41 -24.58 3.88 5.68
C VAL A 41 -26.08 4.17 5.52
N MET A 42 -26.46 5.43 5.72
CA MET A 42 -27.83 5.90 5.46
C MET A 42 -28.01 6.35 4.01
N ASP A 43 -26.94 6.90 3.41
CA ASP A 43 -26.88 7.36 2.03
C ASP A 43 -26.06 6.41 1.15
N PRO A 44 -26.18 6.48 -0.20
CA PRO A 44 -25.34 5.69 -1.09
C PRO A 44 -23.86 5.90 -0.81
N TYR A 45 -23.13 4.81 -0.57
CA TYR A 45 -21.69 4.86 -0.28
C TYR A 45 -20.92 5.28 -1.53
N ARG A 46 -20.12 6.35 -1.39
CA ARG A 46 -19.19 6.81 -2.42
C ARG A 46 -17.78 6.52 -1.98
N MET A 47 -17.05 5.70 -2.78
CA MET A 47 -15.65 5.43 -2.52
C MET A 47 -14.79 6.64 -2.90
N MET A 48 -14.20 7.27 -1.90
CA MET A 48 -13.24 8.37 -2.04
C MET A 48 -11.92 7.98 -1.37
N THR A 49 -10.81 8.48 -1.87
CA THR A 49 -9.48 8.20 -1.29
C THR A 49 -9.36 8.67 0.16
N SER A 50 -10.14 9.69 0.55
CA SER A 50 -10.22 10.20 1.93
C SER A 50 -10.86 9.21 2.93
N ARG A 51 -11.50 8.14 2.44
CA ARG A 51 -12.09 7.09 3.28
C ARG A 51 -11.06 6.12 3.82
N SER A 52 -9.89 6.02 3.17
CA SER A 52 -8.82 5.13 3.61
C SER A 52 -7.77 5.91 4.40
N GLU A 53 -7.35 5.31 5.49
CA GLU A 53 -6.24 5.76 6.33
C GLU A 53 -4.87 5.49 5.66
N TYR A 54 -4.83 4.54 4.71
CA TYR A 54 -3.61 3.99 4.09
C TYR A 54 -3.40 4.47 2.66
N ARG A 55 -3.62 5.77 2.39
CA ARG A 55 -3.59 6.34 1.03
C ARG A 55 -2.24 6.27 0.34
N LEU A 56 -1.15 6.26 1.08
CA LEU A 56 0.20 6.19 0.52
C LEU A 56 0.56 4.77 0.09
N SER A 57 0.03 3.76 0.77
CA SER A 57 0.19 2.35 0.42
C SER A 57 -0.83 1.90 -0.62
N LEU A 58 -2.08 2.43 -0.59
CA LEU A 58 -3.16 2.06 -1.50
C LEU A 58 -3.20 2.94 -2.76
N ARG A 59 -2.13 2.90 -3.55
CA ARG A 59 -2.07 3.66 -4.80
C ARG A 59 -2.60 2.83 -5.98
N GLN A 60 -3.00 3.53 -7.03
CA GLN A 60 -3.42 2.90 -8.29
C GLN A 60 -2.23 2.23 -8.99
N ASP A 61 -1.06 2.87 -8.95
CA ASP A 61 0.16 2.41 -9.62
C ASP A 61 0.75 1.11 -9.03
N ASN A 62 0.41 0.74 -7.80
CA ASN A 62 0.87 -0.50 -7.15
C ASN A 62 -0.26 -1.51 -6.86
N ALA A 63 -1.46 -1.29 -7.41
CA ALA A 63 -2.60 -2.15 -7.12
C ALA A 63 -2.39 -3.61 -7.58
N ASP A 64 -1.71 -3.81 -8.69
CA ASP A 64 -1.34 -5.12 -9.20
C ASP A 64 -0.40 -5.87 -8.25
N GLU A 65 0.59 -5.22 -7.66
CA GLU A 65 1.51 -5.85 -6.71
C GLU A 65 0.79 -6.35 -5.44
N ARG A 66 -0.21 -5.59 -4.99
CA ARG A 66 -0.98 -5.93 -3.79
C ARG A 66 -2.05 -6.99 -4.04
N LEU A 67 -2.71 -6.96 -5.21
CA LEU A 67 -3.92 -7.72 -5.45
C LEU A 67 -3.74 -8.89 -6.43
N THR A 68 -2.77 -8.86 -7.36
CA THR A 68 -2.56 -9.96 -8.30
C THR A 68 -2.19 -11.28 -7.59
N PRO A 69 -1.32 -11.30 -6.56
CA PRO A 69 -1.04 -12.52 -5.80
C PRO A 69 -2.30 -13.09 -5.12
N ILE A 70 -3.11 -12.23 -4.51
CA ILE A 70 -4.39 -12.63 -3.91
C ILE A 70 -5.33 -13.18 -4.98
N GLY A 71 -5.47 -12.46 -6.11
CA GLY A 71 -6.28 -12.91 -7.24
C GLY A 71 -5.82 -14.27 -7.79
N ARG A 72 -4.51 -14.54 -7.81
CA ARG A 72 -3.94 -15.83 -8.23
C ARG A 72 -4.31 -16.96 -7.26
N GLU A 73 -4.15 -16.73 -5.97
CA GLU A 73 -4.52 -17.68 -4.93
C GLU A 73 -6.01 -18.07 -4.99
N TYR A 74 -6.85 -17.09 -5.31
CA TYR A 74 -8.30 -17.29 -5.39
C TYR A 74 -8.81 -17.69 -6.79
N GLY A 75 -7.91 -17.99 -7.75
CA GLY A 75 -8.27 -18.50 -9.07
C GLY A 75 -8.84 -17.44 -10.02
N LEU A 76 -8.62 -16.15 -9.76
CA LEU A 76 -9.08 -15.02 -10.59
C LEU A 76 -8.03 -14.57 -11.61
N VAL A 77 -6.80 -15.06 -11.51
CA VAL A 77 -5.67 -14.71 -12.38
C VAL A 77 -5.18 -15.99 -13.07
N ASP A 78 -5.24 -16.01 -14.40
CA ASP A 78 -4.75 -17.08 -15.25
C ASP A 78 -3.21 -17.15 -15.30
N ASP A 79 -2.68 -18.17 -15.97
CA ASP A 79 -1.24 -18.41 -16.04
C ASP A 79 -0.52 -17.34 -16.84
N ASP A 80 -1.10 -16.85 -17.93
CA ASP A 80 -0.47 -15.84 -18.79
C ASP A 80 -0.32 -14.51 -18.04
N ARG A 81 -1.39 -14.10 -17.38
CA ARG A 81 -1.38 -12.87 -16.56
C ARG A 81 -0.44 -12.99 -15.35
N TRP A 82 -0.40 -14.16 -14.74
CA TRP A 82 0.53 -14.43 -13.64
C TRP A 82 1.99 -14.38 -14.10
N ALA A 83 2.31 -15.00 -15.26
CA ALA A 83 3.66 -14.97 -15.83
C ALA A 83 4.10 -13.53 -16.17
N LEU A 84 3.21 -12.73 -16.74
CA LEU A 84 3.47 -11.31 -17.01
C LEU A 84 3.77 -10.54 -15.72
N PHE A 85 2.95 -10.72 -14.69
CA PHE A 85 3.14 -10.10 -13.38
C PHE A 85 4.48 -10.46 -12.74
N CYS A 86 4.86 -11.74 -12.76
CA CYS A 86 6.13 -12.21 -12.22
C CYS A 86 7.32 -11.58 -12.94
N ARG A 87 7.30 -11.56 -14.28
CA ARG A 87 8.33 -10.93 -15.09
C ARG A 87 8.49 -9.43 -14.79
N ASP A 88 7.38 -8.70 -14.74
CA ASP A 88 7.43 -7.26 -14.45
C ASP A 88 7.96 -6.98 -13.04
N ARG A 89 7.62 -7.83 -12.08
CA ARG A 89 8.14 -7.77 -10.71
C ARG A 89 9.65 -8.05 -10.66
N GLU A 90 10.13 -9.04 -11.40
CA GLU A 90 11.56 -9.36 -11.50
C GLU A 90 12.35 -8.21 -12.11
N VAL A 91 11.88 -7.63 -13.22
CA VAL A 91 12.50 -6.45 -13.84
C VAL A 91 12.56 -5.27 -12.87
N LYS A 92 11.47 -4.99 -12.15
CA LYS A 92 11.44 -3.91 -11.15
C LYS A 92 12.43 -4.16 -10.02
N GLN A 93 12.50 -5.39 -9.48
CA GLN A 93 13.42 -5.73 -8.40
C GLN A 93 14.88 -5.65 -8.84
N ALA A 94 15.20 -6.15 -10.04
CA ALA A 94 16.53 -6.04 -10.61
C ALA A 94 16.96 -4.57 -10.77
N GLU A 95 16.05 -3.71 -11.23
CA GLU A 95 16.33 -2.30 -11.36
C GLU A 95 16.52 -1.59 -10.02
N LEU A 96 15.68 -1.85 -9.02
CA LEU A 96 15.86 -1.32 -7.67
C LEU A 96 17.23 -1.70 -7.09
N HIS A 97 17.63 -2.97 -7.24
CA HIS A 97 18.94 -3.44 -6.81
C HIS A 97 20.09 -2.74 -7.58
N ARG A 98 19.94 -2.56 -8.89
CA ARG A 98 20.91 -1.82 -9.72
C ARG A 98 21.06 -0.37 -9.24
N LEU A 99 19.95 0.32 -8.97
CA LEU A 99 19.96 1.69 -8.46
C LEU A 99 20.57 1.81 -7.06
N GLU A 100 20.39 0.81 -6.22
CA GLU A 100 20.96 0.76 -4.88
C GLU A 100 22.49 0.57 -4.90
N THR A 101 22.97 -0.31 -5.79
CA THR A 101 24.38 -0.68 -5.88
C THR A 101 25.21 0.23 -6.77
N THR A 102 24.59 1.03 -7.64
CA THR A 102 25.29 1.92 -8.57
C THR A 102 25.56 3.28 -7.93
N SER A 103 26.82 3.61 -7.75
CA SER A 103 27.25 4.93 -7.26
C SER A 103 27.43 5.92 -8.42
N ILE A 104 26.93 7.14 -8.26
CA ILE A 104 26.99 8.21 -9.26
C ILE A 104 27.80 9.39 -8.67
N LYS A 105 28.79 9.84 -9.43
CA LYS A 105 29.54 11.05 -9.08
C LYS A 105 28.71 12.29 -9.37
N LEU A 106 28.81 13.29 -8.49
CA LEU A 106 28.08 14.53 -8.66
C LEU A 106 28.44 15.26 -9.98
N ALA A 107 29.68 15.14 -10.46
CA ALA A 107 30.11 15.72 -11.72
C ALA A 107 29.34 15.15 -12.92
N ASP A 108 29.13 13.81 -12.95
CA ASP A 108 28.41 13.14 -14.04
C ASP A 108 26.93 13.54 -14.02
N LEU A 109 26.35 13.64 -12.81
CA LEU A 109 24.96 14.07 -12.63
C LEU A 109 24.77 15.53 -13.07
N ARG A 110 25.71 16.43 -12.73
CA ARG A 110 25.69 17.83 -13.16
C ARG A 110 25.77 17.98 -14.67
N ALA A 111 26.61 17.16 -15.32
CA ALA A 111 26.74 17.17 -16.77
C ALA A 111 25.47 16.74 -17.51
N ALA A 112 24.67 15.88 -16.91
CA ALA A 112 23.42 15.36 -17.47
C ALA A 112 22.17 16.21 -17.13
N ALA A 113 22.27 17.06 -16.10
CA ALA A 113 21.15 17.84 -15.58
C ALA A 113 20.92 19.12 -16.39
N PRO A 114 19.69 19.67 -16.39
CA PRO A 114 19.42 21.00 -16.90
C PRO A 114 20.22 22.08 -16.15
N GLU A 115 20.52 23.19 -16.84
CA GLU A 115 21.17 24.35 -16.22
C GLU A 115 20.34 24.89 -15.04
N GLY A 116 21.00 25.14 -13.90
CA GLY A 116 20.36 25.64 -12.69
C GLY A 116 19.68 24.57 -11.82
N ALA A 117 19.81 23.27 -12.14
CA ALA A 117 19.24 22.21 -11.33
C ALA A 117 19.88 22.12 -9.93
N GLU A 118 19.05 22.05 -8.91
CA GLU A 118 19.48 21.85 -7.50
C GLU A 118 19.78 20.37 -7.23
N LEU A 119 21.04 19.95 -7.39
CA LEU A 119 21.47 18.55 -7.27
C LEU A 119 22.05 18.20 -5.90
N GLY A 120 22.25 19.19 -5.02
CA GLY A 120 22.98 19.05 -3.77
C GLY A 120 24.51 19.05 -3.95
N GLU A 121 25.23 18.71 -2.90
CA GLU A 121 26.69 18.86 -2.84
C GLU A 121 27.46 17.53 -2.92
N ILE A 122 26.79 16.38 -2.70
CA ILE A 122 27.42 15.07 -2.57
C ILE A 122 26.79 14.08 -3.53
N GLY A 123 27.63 13.29 -4.22
CA GLY A 123 27.22 12.09 -4.94
C GLY A 123 26.71 11.00 -3.99
N GLY A 124 26.31 9.87 -4.52
CA GLY A 124 25.79 8.74 -3.71
C GLY A 124 25.28 7.62 -4.59
N SER A 125 24.62 6.62 -4.01
CA SER A 125 23.94 5.62 -4.80
C SER A 125 22.79 6.26 -5.60
N ALA A 126 22.46 5.69 -6.75
CA ALA A 126 21.38 6.22 -7.59
C ALA A 126 20.06 6.31 -6.83
N ILE A 127 19.75 5.33 -5.97
CA ILE A 127 18.54 5.32 -5.14
C ILE A 127 18.53 6.46 -4.10
N GLU A 128 19.67 6.75 -3.46
CA GLU A 128 19.79 7.88 -2.51
C GLU A 128 19.63 9.23 -3.20
N LEU A 129 20.19 9.36 -4.39
CA LEU A 129 20.04 10.57 -5.19
C LEU A 129 18.58 10.79 -5.59
N MET A 130 17.85 9.75 -6.01
CA MET A 130 16.44 9.84 -6.39
C MET A 130 15.49 10.20 -5.23
N ARG A 131 15.91 10.06 -3.97
CA ARG A 131 15.14 10.57 -2.81
C ARG A 131 15.10 12.09 -2.76
N ARG A 132 15.99 12.77 -3.48
CA ARG A 132 16.01 14.24 -3.56
C ARG A 132 14.92 14.73 -4.53
N PRO A 133 14.21 15.83 -4.22
CA PRO A 133 13.01 16.25 -4.97
C PRO A 133 13.22 16.48 -6.47
N TYR A 134 14.40 16.91 -6.86
CA TYR A 134 14.69 17.33 -8.24
C TYR A 134 15.43 16.28 -9.08
N ILE A 135 15.68 15.10 -8.53
CA ILE A 135 16.37 14.02 -9.22
C ILE A 135 15.36 12.94 -9.64
N SER A 136 15.03 12.93 -10.92
CA SER A 136 14.10 11.95 -11.50
C SER A 136 14.83 10.68 -11.95
N TYR A 137 14.09 9.60 -12.16
CA TYR A 137 14.62 8.39 -12.77
C TYR A 137 15.22 8.70 -14.16
N ASP A 138 14.57 9.53 -14.97
CA ASP A 138 15.07 9.88 -16.31
C ASP A 138 16.40 10.64 -16.26
N LEU A 139 16.64 11.47 -15.24
CA LEU A 139 17.95 12.10 -15.04
C LEU A 139 19.03 11.07 -14.69
N ILE A 140 18.72 10.14 -13.80
CA ILE A 140 19.62 9.02 -13.46
C ILE A 140 19.89 8.17 -14.71
N ALA A 141 18.88 7.86 -15.50
CA ALA A 141 19.00 7.07 -16.72
C ALA A 141 19.87 7.75 -17.80
N LYS A 142 19.98 9.07 -17.83
CA LYS A 142 20.93 9.77 -18.71
C LYS A 142 22.40 9.49 -18.33
N VAL A 143 22.67 9.22 -17.06
CA VAL A 143 24.04 8.97 -16.57
C VAL A 143 24.41 7.50 -16.66
N ILE A 144 23.53 6.60 -16.19
CA ILE A 144 23.85 5.16 -16.06
C ILE A 144 23.07 4.26 -17.01
N GLY A 145 22.30 4.84 -17.94
CA GLY A 145 21.40 4.10 -18.81
C GLY A 145 20.12 3.66 -18.09
N ARG A 146 19.11 3.30 -18.87
CA ARG A 146 17.87 2.69 -18.38
C ARG A 146 18.11 1.20 -18.15
N GLY A 147 17.55 0.63 -17.08
CA GLY A 147 17.63 -0.81 -16.84
C GLY A 147 16.93 -1.62 -17.93
N GLU A 148 17.41 -2.84 -18.16
CA GLU A 148 16.85 -3.75 -19.15
C GLU A 148 15.38 -4.06 -18.84
N GLY A 149 14.50 -3.95 -19.83
CA GLY A 149 13.07 -4.19 -19.68
C GLY A 149 12.29 -3.11 -18.95
N VAL A 150 12.93 -2.08 -18.40
CA VAL A 150 12.26 -1.00 -17.67
C VAL A 150 11.49 -0.10 -18.62
N THR A 151 10.17 -0.16 -18.59
CA THR A 151 9.29 0.71 -19.36
C THR A 151 9.19 2.11 -18.73
N PRO A 152 8.75 3.14 -19.47
CA PRO A 152 8.51 4.48 -18.89
C PRO A 152 7.53 4.47 -17.71
N ALA A 153 6.48 3.65 -17.78
CA ALA A 153 5.51 3.50 -16.70
C ALA A 153 6.14 2.86 -15.45
N MET A 154 6.98 1.84 -15.63
CA MET A 154 7.73 1.20 -14.54
C MET A 154 8.75 2.17 -13.91
N ALA A 155 9.45 2.97 -14.73
CA ALA A 155 10.37 4.00 -14.25
C ALA A 155 9.69 5.02 -13.32
N GLN A 156 8.52 5.51 -13.73
CA GLN A 156 7.71 6.44 -12.92
C GLN A 156 7.26 5.79 -11.59
N ARG A 157 6.91 4.52 -11.64
CA ARG A 157 6.51 3.73 -10.48
C ARG A 157 7.66 3.53 -9.50
N ILE A 158 8.86 3.17 -9.99
CA ILE A 158 10.09 3.07 -9.22
C ILE A 158 10.42 4.42 -8.56
N GLU A 159 10.36 5.51 -9.30
CA GLU A 159 10.59 6.85 -8.78
C GLU A 159 9.61 7.20 -7.64
N THR A 160 8.33 6.94 -7.82
CA THR A 160 7.30 7.15 -6.81
C THR A 160 7.58 6.32 -5.55
N GLU A 161 7.92 5.05 -5.70
CA GLU A 161 8.23 4.14 -4.60
C GLU A 161 9.44 4.62 -3.78
N ILE A 162 10.52 5.01 -4.45
CA ILE A 162 11.74 5.52 -3.80
C ILE A 162 11.47 6.82 -3.03
N ARG A 163 10.71 7.75 -3.62
CA ARG A 163 10.39 9.03 -2.97
C ARG A 163 9.49 8.87 -1.75
N TYR A 164 8.54 7.95 -1.81
CA TYR A 164 7.59 7.72 -0.72
C TYR A 164 8.02 6.63 0.26
N ALA A 165 9.18 5.98 0.05
CA ALA A 165 9.64 4.85 0.86
C ALA A 165 9.61 5.13 2.39
N GLY A 166 10.04 6.32 2.82
CA GLY A 166 10.04 6.69 4.23
C GLY A 166 8.62 6.82 4.82
N TYR A 167 7.70 7.36 4.05
CA TYR A 167 6.29 7.49 4.46
C TYR A 167 5.58 6.15 4.47
N ILE A 168 5.83 5.31 3.45
CA ILE A 168 5.27 3.95 3.34
C ILE A 168 5.75 3.11 4.53
N ALA A 169 7.04 3.14 4.85
CA ALA A 169 7.59 2.40 5.99
C ALA A 169 6.96 2.83 7.34
N ARG A 170 6.60 4.11 7.48
CA ARG A 170 5.88 4.61 8.67
C ARG A 170 4.44 4.09 8.69
N GLU A 171 3.74 4.14 7.57
CA GLU A 171 2.38 3.62 7.44
C GLU A 171 2.33 2.11 7.71
N GLU A 172 3.29 1.34 7.20
CA GLU A 172 3.42 -0.10 7.46
C GLU A 172 3.65 -0.44 8.95
N ARG A 173 4.36 0.43 9.70
CA ARG A 173 4.49 0.26 11.15
C ARG A 173 3.14 0.40 11.83
N ILE A 174 2.37 1.42 11.46
CA ILE A 174 1.02 1.63 11.98
C ILE A 174 0.12 0.43 11.67
N ILE A 175 0.18 -0.08 10.42
CA ILE A 175 -0.56 -1.29 10.01
C ILE A 175 -0.21 -2.47 10.91
N ARG A 176 1.09 -2.74 11.11
CA ARG A 176 1.54 -3.84 11.99
C ARG A 176 1.07 -3.68 13.43
N ASP A 177 1.06 -2.47 13.95
CA ASP A 177 0.59 -2.20 15.30
C ASP A 177 -0.94 -2.43 15.41
N ILE A 178 -1.71 -1.98 14.43
CA ILE A 178 -3.16 -2.25 14.36
C ILE A 178 -3.43 -3.76 14.26
N GLN A 179 -2.72 -4.49 13.39
CA GLN A 179 -2.87 -5.95 13.26
C GLN A 179 -2.58 -6.70 14.58
N ARG A 180 -1.62 -6.23 15.37
CA ARG A 180 -1.39 -6.79 16.71
C ARG A 180 -2.60 -6.59 17.62
N HIS A 181 -3.24 -5.42 17.55
CA HIS A 181 -4.42 -5.10 18.35
C HIS A 181 -5.69 -5.78 17.84
N GLU A 182 -5.79 -6.13 16.55
CA GLU A 182 -6.90 -6.92 15.99
C GLU A 182 -7.01 -8.32 16.63
N ASN A 183 -5.89 -8.88 17.08
CA ASN A 183 -5.84 -10.16 17.76
C ASN A 183 -6.20 -10.09 19.25
N VAL A 184 -6.24 -8.88 19.84
CA VAL A 184 -6.61 -8.68 21.24
C VAL A 184 -8.11 -8.55 21.33
N LYS A 185 -8.77 -9.62 21.78
CA LYS A 185 -10.21 -9.66 21.97
C LYS A 185 -10.62 -8.87 23.21
N ILE A 186 -11.70 -8.11 23.09
CA ILE A 186 -12.37 -7.46 24.22
C ILE A 186 -13.53 -8.40 24.63
N PRO A 187 -13.64 -8.78 25.91
CA PRO A 187 -14.77 -9.56 26.41
C PRO A 187 -16.11 -8.88 26.12
N ASP A 188 -17.14 -9.67 25.79
CA ASP A 188 -18.46 -9.12 25.45
C ASP A 188 -19.13 -8.38 26.62
N ASP A 189 -18.74 -8.70 27.87
CA ASP A 189 -19.19 -8.10 29.12
C ASP A 189 -18.29 -6.99 29.64
N PHE A 190 -17.29 -6.53 28.85
CA PHE A 190 -16.33 -5.51 29.27
C PHE A 190 -17.03 -4.18 29.57
N ASP A 191 -16.77 -3.66 30.81
CA ASP A 191 -17.33 -2.39 31.26
C ASP A 191 -16.33 -1.24 31.04
N TYR A 192 -16.74 -0.26 30.23
CA TYR A 192 -15.94 0.94 29.93
C TYR A 192 -16.14 2.06 30.96
N ALA A 193 -17.17 1.98 31.83
CA ALA A 193 -17.50 3.05 32.78
C ALA A 193 -16.37 3.36 33.80
N PRO A 194 -15.61 2.36 34.33
CA PRO A 194 -14.56 2.61 35.30
C PRO A 194 -13.26 3.24 34.73
N ILE A 195 -13.14 3.35 33.39
CA ILE A 195 -11.89 3.84 32.77
C ILE A 195 -11.86 5.37 32.82
N GLU A 196 -11.33 5.92 33.92
CA GLU A 196 -11.28 7.37 34.16
C GLU A 196 -10.38 8.13 33.16
N THR A 197 -9.39 7.46 32.55
CA THR A 197 -8.50 8.04 31.54
C THR A 197 -9.17 8.31 30.20
N MET A 198 -10.34 7.76 29.96
CA MET A 198 -11.15 7.99 28.76
C MET A 198 -12.13 9.13 28.95
N THR A 199 -12.37 9.91 27.88
CA THR A 199 -13.43 10.93 27.88
C THR A 199 -14.81 10.29 28.03
N LEU A 200 -15.77 11.03 28.58
CA LEU A 200 -17.16 10.55 28.72
C LEU A 200 -17.74 10.12 27.37
N GLU A 201 -17.50 10.93 26.32
CA GLU A 201 -17.95 10.63 24.95
C GLU A 201 -17.38 9.31 24.42
N SER A 202 -16.08 9.05 24.65
CA SER A 202 -15.44 7.80 24.21
C SER A 202 -16.05 6.60 24.95
N ARG A 203 -16.27 6.71 26.26
CA ARG A 203 -16.91 5.64 27.05
C ARG A 203 -18.33 5.33 26.57
N GLU A 204 -19.14 6.35 26.34
CA GLU A 204 -20.50 6.18 25.82
C GLU A 204 -20.50 5.53 24.44
N LYS A 205 -19.62 5.96 23.53
CA LYS A 205 -19.49 5.38 22.18
C LYS A 205 -19.08 3.91 22.24
N LEU A 206 -18.05 3.57 23.02
CA LEU A 206 -17.59 2.19 23.15
C LEU A 206 -18.62 1.28 23.81
N THR A 207 -19.33 1.77 24.82
CA THR A 207 -20.45 1.05 25.47
C THR A 207 -21.58 0.76 24.47
N LYS A 208 -21.85 1.69 23.54
CA LYS A 208 -22.88 1.53 22.52
C LYS A 208 -22.45 0.61 21.39
N ILE A 209 -21.21 0.75 20.88
CA ILE A 209 -20.68 0.03 19.72
C ILE A 209 -20.29 -1.40 20.09
N ARG A 210 -19.77 -1.61 21.32
CA ARG A 210 -19.26 -2.89 21.82
C ARG A 210 -18.27 -3.55 20.86
N PRO A 211 -17.09 -2.92 20.64
CA PRO A 211 -16.08 -3.48 19.76
C PRO A 211 -15.60 -4.84 20.29
N ARG A 212 -15.34 -5.77 19.38
CA ARG A 212 -14.89 -7.14 19.71
C ARG A 212 -13.38 -7.26 19.85
N THR A 213 -12.65 -6.29 19.29
CA THR A 213 -11.18 -6.27 19.36
C THR A 213 -10.68 -4.87 19.73
N LEU A 214 -9.46 -4.81 20.25
CA LEU A 214 -8.82 -3.54 20.60
C LEU A 214 -8.62 -2.61 19.38
N ALA A 215 -8.42 -3.18 18.19
CA ALA A 215 -8.31 -2.39 16.96
C ALA A 215 -9.64 -1.77 16.50
N GLN A 216 -10.77 -2.32 16.94
CA GLN A 216 -12.10 -1.77 16.65
C GLN A 216 -12.51 -0.70 17.68
N ALA A 217 -11.84 -0.63 18.83
CA ALA A 217 -12.09 0.32 19.88
C ALA A 217 -11.39 1.65 19.62
#